data_97865b940eb7c3bc8e0b80929501f2d2
#
_entry.id   97865b940eb7c3bc8e0b80929501f2d2
#
_cell.length_a   1.000
_cell.length_b   1.000
_cell.length_c   1.000
_cell.angle_alpha   90.00
_cell.angle_beta   90.00
_cell.angle_gamma   90.00
#
_symmetry.space_group_name_H-M   'P 1'
#
loop_
_entity.id
_entity.type
_entity.pdbx_description
1 polymer ?
#
loop_
_entity_poly.entity_id
_entity_poly.type
_entity_poly.pdbx_seq_one_letter_code
_entity_poly.pdbx_strand_id
1 'polypeptide(L)'
;MAQIEDLRALIALDHGLATVSTVRPDGTVQSTVVNAGVVPHPVREHPVAAFVARRGTRKLANLRADPRTTLVWRAGWAWMTVEGTVELCGPDDPLAGVEAERLRTLLREVFQAAGGEHEDYAEFDRVMAAERRAAVLVTPTRIYQNP
;
A
#
# COMPACT_ATOMS: atom_id res chain seq x y z
N MET A 1 -20.34 9.66 5.87
CA MET A 1 -19.08 9.17 6.50
C MET A 1 -18.19 8.59 5.43
N ALA A 2 -16.91 8.95 5.44
CA ALA A 2 -15.95 8.47 4.47
C ALA A 2 -15.63 6.98 4.68
N GLN A 3 -15.61 6.23 3.59
CA GLN A 3 -15.29 4.80 3.58
C GLN A 3 -14.15 4.54 2.60
N ILE A 4 -13.42 3.45 2.81
CA ILE A 4 -12.27 3.12 1.98
C ILE A 4 -12.65 2.97 0.49
N GLU A 5 -13.85 2.54 0.19
CA GLU A 5 -14.32 2.40 -1.19
C GLU A 5 -14.40 3.75 -1.93
N ASP A 6 -14.57 4.84 -1.21
CA ASP A 6 -14.60 6.17 -1.79
C ASP A 6 -13.27 6.59 -2.41
N LEU A 7 -12.17 5.94 -2.02
CA LEU A 7 -10.85 6.16 -2.58
C LEU A 7 -10.76 5.83 -4.06
N ARG A 8 -11.57 4.91 -4.56
CA ARG A 8 -11.47 4.44 -5.95
C ARG A 8 -11.61 5.57 -6.97
N ALA A 9 -12.52 6.49 -6.73
CA ALA A 9 -12.72 7.65 -7.61
C ALA A 9 -11.49 8.56 -7.58
N LEU A 10 -10.92 8.78 -6.40
CA LEU A 10 -9.75 9.65 -6.24
C LEU A 10 -8.51 9.02 -6.84
N ILE A 11 -8.32 7.71 -6.67
CA ILE A 11 -7.22 6.94 -7.27
C ILE A 11 -7.25 7.08 -8.79
N ALA A 12 -8.42 6.97 -9.40
CA ALA A 12 -8.57 7.07 -10.84
C ALA A 12 -8.19 8.45 -11.40
N LEU A 13 -8.28 9.50 -10.60
CA LEU A 13 -8.00 10.87 -11.03
C LEU A 13 -6.50 11.18 -11.11
N ASP A 14 -5.65 10.54 -10.34
CA ASP A 14 -4.23 10.89 -10.28
C ASP A 14 -3.33 9.69 -9.99
N HIS A 15 -3.54 8.60 -10.72
CA HIS A 15 -2.66 7.42 -10.71
C HIS A 15 -2.44 6.79 -9.33
N GLY A 16 -3.37 6.96 -8.41
CA GLY A 16 -3.24 6.42 -7.07
C GLY A 16 -2.11 7.04 -6.25
N LEU A 17 -1.59 8.20 -6.66
CA LEU A 17 -0.51 8.85 -5.92
C LEU A 17 -0.97 9.25 -4.52
N ALA A 18 -0.22 8.81 -3.52
CA ALA A 18 -0.51 9.07 -2.12
C ALA A 18 0.77 9.42 -1.38
N THR A 19 0.66 10.36 -0.44
CA THR A 19 1.72 10.61 0.52
C THR A 19 1.57 9.61 1.66
N VAL A 20 2.61 8.81 1.91
CA VAL A 20 2.63 7.86 3.02
C VAL A 20 3.59 8.37 4.09
N SER A 21 3.12 8.37 5.33
CA SER A 21 3.88 8.82 6.49
C SER A 21 4.10 7.65 7.45
N THR A 22 5.34 7.46 7.86
CA THR A 22 5.75 6.43 8.82
C THR A 22 6.55 7.06 9.95
N VAL A 23 6.67 6.37 11.07
CA VAL A 23 7.34 6.89 12.27
C VAL A 23 8.74 6.30 12.38
N ARG A 24 9.76 7.16 12.44
CA ARG A 24 11.15 6.75 12.68
C ARG A 24 11.33 6.31 14.14
N PRO A 25 12.41 5.56 14.45
CA PRO A 25 12.69 5.16 15.84
C PRO A 25 12.82 6.32 16.82
N ASP A 26 13.21 7.50 16.38
CA ASP A 26 13.31 8.69 17.23
C ASP A 26 11.98 9.43 17.39
N GLY A 27 10.90 8.92 16.81
CA GLY A 27 9.57 9.52 16.90
C GLY A 27 9.27 10.57 15.83
N THR A 28 10.25 10.92 15.00
CA THR A 28 9.99 11.85 13.89
C THR A 28 9.31 11.14 12.72
N VAL A 29 8.69 11.90 11.83
CA VAL A 29 7.90 11.37 10.73
C VAL A 29 8.68 11.43 9.43
N GLN A 30 8.66 10.33 8.68
CA GLN A 30 9.18 10.26 7.32
C GLN A 30 8.01 10.18 6.35
N SER A 31 8.00 11.00 5.30
CA SER A 31 6.94 10.98 4.29
C SER A 31 7.54 10.81 2.90
N THR A 32 6.91 9.95 2.11
CA THR A 32 7.27 9.73 0.70
C THR A 32 5.98 9.61 -0.11
N VAL A 33 6.11 9.60 -1.44
CA VAL A 33 4.97 9.41 -2.33
C VAL A 33 5.02 7.98 -2.91
N VAL A 34 3.89 7.32 -2.90
CA VAL A 34 3.73 5.97 -3.45
C VAL A 34 2.49 5.92 -4.35
N ASN A 35 2.39 4.86 -5.15
CA ASN A 35 1.13 4.52 -5.82
C ASN A 35 0.41 3.52 -4.92
N ALA A 36 -0.76 3.88 -4.43
CA ALA A 36 -1.53 3.06 -3.50
C ALA A 36 -2.97 2.90 -3.99
N GLY A 37 -3.51 1.71 -3.80
CA GLY A 37 -4.86 1.37 -4.21
C GLY A 37 -5.61 0.65 -3.10
N VAL A 38 -6.80 0.15 -3.43
CA VAL A 38 -7.65 -0.60 -2.51
C VAL A 38 -7.77 -2.03 -3.03
N VAL A 39 -7.43 -3.00 -2.20
CA VAL A 39 -7.51 -4.43 -2.52
C VAL A 39 -8.17 -5.18 -1.37
N PRO A 40 -8.75 -6.38 -1.62
CA PRO A 40 -9.14 -7.26 -0.52
C PRO A 40 -7.88 -7.73 0.22
N HIS A 41 -7.95 -7.80 1.56
CA HIS A 41 -6.88 -8.43 2.33
C HIS A 41 -6.74 -9.89 1.85
N PRO A 42 -5.52 -10.38 1.57
CA PRO A 42 -5.34 -11.70 0.94
C PRO A 42 -5.80 -12.88 1.78
N VAL A 43 -5.99 -12.71 3.07
CA VAL A 43 -6.42 -13.78 3.99
C VAL A 43 -7.80 -13.48 4.58
N ARG A 44 -8.01 -12.27 5.10
CA ARG A 44 -9.25 -11.92 5.81
C ARG A 44 -10.30 -11.25 4.94
N GLU A 45 -9.95 -10.93 3.69
CA GLU A 45 -10.85 -10.45 2.63
C GLU A 45 -11.43 -9.04 2.81
N HIS A 46 -11.36 -8.44 3.98
CA HIS A 46 -11.80 -7.05 4.16
C HIS A 46 -10.95 -6.10 3.29
N PRO A 47 -11.51 -4.96 2.84
CA PRO A 47 -10.74 -4.04 2.00
C PRO A 47 -9.65 -3.35 2.80
N VAL A 48 -8.48 -3.23 2.18
CA VAL A 48 -7.32 -2.54 2.75
C VAL A 48 -6.74 -1.59 1.71
N ALA A 49 -6.08 -0.53 2.18
CA ALA A 49 -5.22 0.27 1.31
C ALA A 49 -3.89 -0.48 1.16
N ALA A 50 -3.30 -0.43 -0.01
CA ALA A 50 -2.08 -1.19 -0.26
C ALA A 50 -1.15 -0.50 -1.24
N PHE A 51 0.14 -0.68 -1.03
CA PHE A 51 1.17 -0.27 -1.98
C PHE A 51 2.32 -1.27 -1.94
N VAL A 52 3.20 -1.19 -2.94
CA VAL A 52 4.36 -2.08 -3.06
C VAL A 52 5.62 -1.31 -2.67
N ALA A 53 6.45 -1.90 -1.82
CA ALA A 53 7.70 -1.29 -1.39
C ALA A 53 8.89 -2.20 -1.67
N ARG A 54 9.98 -1.60 -2.16
CA ARG A 54 11.21 -2.32 -2.47
C ARG A 54 12.00 -2.61 -1.19
N ARG A 55 12.68 -3.75 -1.15
CA ARG A 55 13.59 -4.12 -0.07
C ARG A 55 14.57 -2.99 0.24
N GLY A 56 14.82 -2.79 1.52
CA GLY A 56 15.80 -1.83 2.01
C GLY A 56 15.34 -0.40 2.11
N THR A 57 14.05 -0.13 1.82
CA THR A 57 13.53 1.24 1.99
C THR A 57 13.35 1.57 3.47
N ARG A 58 13.49 2.85 3.79
CA ARG A 58 13.33 3.35 5.16
C ARG A 58 11.91 3.09 5.67
N LYS A 59 10.90 3.24 4.80
CA LYS A 59 9.51 3.05 5.21
C LYS A 59 9.25 1.61 5.67
N LEU A 60 9.85 0.60 5.05
CA LEU A 60 9.71 -0.78 5.50
C LEU A 60 10.35 -0.99 6.88
N ALA A 61 11.54 -0.44 7.10
CA ALA A 61 12.20 -0.51 8.40
C ALA A 61 11.36 0.17 9.49
N ASN A 62 10.82 1.34 9.19
CA ASN A 62 9.95 2.06 10.13
C ASN A 62 8.69 1.25 10.46
N LEU A 63 8.05 0.66 9.44
CA LEU A 63 6.81 -0.09 9.63
C LEU A 63 7.01 -1.41 10.38
N ARG A 64 8.18 -2.03 10.27
CA ARG A 64 8.51 -3.21 11.08
C ARG A 64 8.59 -2.86 12.57
N ALA A 65 9.12 -1.69 12.89
CA ALA A 65 9.26 -1.23 14.27
C ALA A 65 7.97 -0.61 14.82
N ASP A 66 7.24 0.15 13.97
CA ASP A 66 5.98 0.81 14.35
C ASP A 66 5.00 0.69 13.18
N PRO A 67 4.01 -0.19 13.28
CA PRO A 67 3.12 -0.50 12.16
C PRO A 67 2.04 0.56 11.88
N ARG A 68 2.08 1.71 12.53
CA ARG A 68 1.14 2.79 12.29
C ARG A 68 1.54 3.58 11.06
N THR A 69 0.57 3.94 10.22
CA THR A 69 0.82 4.73 9.03
C THR A 69 -0.38 5.61 8.70
N THR A 70 -0.12 6.64 7.92
CA THR A 70 -1.15 7.54 7.37
C THR A 70 -0.87 7.73 5.90
N LEU A 71 -1.91 7.57 5.07
CA LEU A 71 -1.82 7.86 3.64
C LEU A 71 -2.81 8.97 3.29
N VAL A 72 -2.37 9.89 2.44
CA VAL A 72 -3.23 10.96 1.92
C VAL A 72 -3.18 10.90 0.40
N TRP A 73 -4.33 10.68 -0.23
CA TRP A 73 -4.51 10.80 -1.68
C TRP A 73 -5.08 12.19 -1.97
N ARG A 74 -4.63 12.77 -3.07
CA ARG A 74 -5.09 14.10 -3.48
C ARG A 74 -5.20 14.19 -5.01
N ALA A 75 -6.27 14.81 -5.48
CA ALA A 75 -6.41 15.22 -6.87
C ALA A 75 -7.02 16.62 -6.87
N GLY A 76 -6.22 17.63 -7.21
CA GLY A 76 -6.61 19.01 -7.05
C GLY A 76 -6.86 19.35 -5.57
N TRP A 77 -8.03 19.87 -5.26
CA TRP A 77 -8.44 20.17 -3.89
C TRP A 77 -9.17 19.01 -3.21
N ALA A 78 -9.53 17.98 -3.96
CA ALA A 78 -10.11 16.78 -3.36
C ALA A 78 -9.02 15.95 -2.70
N TRP A 79 -9.25 15.52 -1.45
CA TRP A 79 -8.31 14.66 -0.75
C TRP A 79 -9.04 13.71 0.20
N MET A 80 -8.39 12.61 0.50
CA MET A 80 -8.87 11.63 1.47
C MET A 80 -7.69 11.05 2.23
N THR A 81 -7.85 10.86 3.54
CA THR A 81 -6.84 10.31 4.43
C THR A 81 -7.30 8.98 5.00
N VAL A 82 -6.38 8.02 5.02
CA VAL A 82 -6.53 6.75 5.73
C VAL A 82 -5.43 6.65 6.76
N GLU A 83 -5.80 6.58 8.03
CA GLU A 83 -4.91 6.19 9.11
C GLU A 83 -5.14 4.71 9.38
N GLY A 84 -4.09 3.96 9.61
CA GLY A 84 -4.27 2.54 9.83
C GLY A 84 -3.07 1.81 10.38
N THR A 85 -3.25 0.50 10.52
CA THR A 85 -2.24 -0.42 11.00
C THR A 85 -1.79 -1.32 9.86
N VAL A 86 -0.47 -1.52 9.75
CA VAL A 86 0.17 -2.20 8.65
C VAL A 86 0.46 -3.66 8.98
N GLU A 87 0.20 -4.52 7.98
CA GLU A 87 0.81 -5.84 7.89
C GLU A 87 1.67 -5.86 6.63
N LEU A 88 2.87 -6.41 6.73
CA LEU A 88 3.76 -6.59 5.59
C LEU A 88 3.58 -7.99 5.01
N CYS A 89 3.69 -8.11 3.70
CA CYS A 89 3.58 -9.38 3.00
C CYS A 89 4.61 -9.41 1.86
N GLY A 90 5.72 -10.11 2.11
CA GLY A 90 6.82 -10.17 1.15
C GLY A 90 7.79 -11.29 1.47
N PRO A 91 8.84 -11.46 0.63
CA PRO A 91 9.83 -12.54 0.84
C PRO A 91 10.56 -12.41 2.19
N ASP A 92 10.81 -11.18 2.64
CA ASP A 92 11.49 -10.92 3.90
C ASP A 92 10.53 -10.71 5.07
N ASP A 93 9.24 -10.63 4.79
CA ASP A 93 8.18 -10.38 5.76
C ASP A 93 7.00 -11.32 5.44
N PRO A 94 7.13 -12.62 5.73
CA PRO A 94 6.07 -13.57 5.37
C PRO A 94 4.81 -13.32 6.18
N LEU A 95 3.66 -13.38 5.49
CA LEU A 95 2.35 -13.30 6.12
C LEU A 95 1.73 -14.69 6.12
N ALA A 96 1.29 -15.15 7.29
CA ALA A 96 0.64 -16.45 7.42
C ALA A 96 -0.58 -16.54 6.49
N GLY A 97 -0.68 -17.64 5.73
CA GLY A 97 -1.75 -17.85 4.75
C GLY A 97 -1.45 -17.33 3.36
N VAL A 98 -0.30 -16.69 3.14
CA VAL A 98 0.10 -16.20 1.82
C VAL A 98 1.42 -16.85 1.43
N GLU A 99 1.36 -17.79 0.49
CA GLU A 99 2.54 -18.45 -0.06
C GLU A 99 3.09 -17.68 -1.26
N ALA A 100 4.25 -18.11 -1.76
CA ALA A 100 4.97 -17.40 -2.82
C ALA A 100 4.12 -17.11 -4.06
N GLU A 101 3.32 -18.08 -4.50
CA GLU A 101 2.46 -17.88 -5.68
C GLU A 101 1.35 -16.87 -5.41
N ARG A 102 0.78 -16.87 -4.22
CA ARG A 102 -0.23 -15.88 -3.86
C ARG A 102 0.39 -14.48 -3.70
N LEU A 103 1.61 -14.40 -3.18
CA LEU A 103 2.35 -13.13 -3.12
C LEU A 103 2.55 -12.56 -4.52
N ARG A 104 2.94 -13.40 -5.48
CA ARG A 104 3.13 -12.98 -6.87
C ARG A 104 1.87 -12.33 -7.44
N THR A 105 0.72 -12.97 -7.27
CA THR A 105 -0.55 -12.42 -7.75
C THR A 105 -0.99 -11.19 -6.96
N LEU A 106 -0.74 -11.17 -5.65
CA LEU A 106 -1.06 -10.02 -4.80
C LEU A 106 -0.33 -8.75 -5.25
N LEU A 107 0.96 -8.87 -5.59
CA LEU A 107 1.73 -7.70 -6.05
C LEU A 107 1.16 -7.15 -7.35
N ARG A 108 0.69 -8.01 -8.26
CA ARG A 108 -0.01 -7.57 -9.46
C ARG A 108 -1.32 -6.85 -9.13
N GLU A 109 -2.11 -7.42 -8.21
CA GLU A 109 -3.38 -6.82 -7.79
C GLU A 109 -3.19 -5.44 -7.19
N VAL A 110 -2.20 -5.27 -6.32
CA VAL A 110 -1.88 -3.99 -5.70
C VAL A 110 -1.47 -2.96 -6.76
N PHE A 111 -0.60 -3.36 -7.67
CA PHE A 111 -0.14 -2.50 -8.77
C PHE A 111 -1.31 -2.03 -9.64
N GLN A 112 -2.20 -2.95 -10.03
CA GLN A 112 -3.37 -2.66 -10.84
C GLN A 112 -4.37 -1.77 -10.10
N ALA A 113 -4.61 -2.05 -8.83
CA ALA A 113 -5.53 -1.28 -8.00
C ALA A 113 -5.07 0.18 -7.83
N ALA A 114 -3.78 0.42 -7.86
CA ALA A 114 -3.21 1.76 -7.82
C ALA A 114 -3.24 2.48 -9.19
N GLY A 115 -3.83 1.84 -10.20
CA GLY A 115 -3.95 2.41 -11.55
C GLY A 115 -2.81 2.01 -12.48
N GLY A 116 -1.97 1.07 -12.08
CA GLY A 116 -0.85 0.60 -12.89
C GLY A 116 -1.28 -0.34 -14.01
N GLU A 117 -0.58 -0.28 -15.12
CA GLU A 117 -0.72 -1.20 -16.24
C GLU A 117 0.68 -1.62 -16.69
N HIS A 118 0.83 -2.87 -17.09
CA HIS A 118 2.10 -3.40 -17.56
C HIS A 118 1.88 -4.26 -18.80
N GLU A 119 2.73 -4.11 -19.79
CA GLU A 119 2.63 -4.86 -21.05
C GLU A 119 3.07 -6.31 -20.91
N ASP A 120 3.91 -6.61 -19.93
CA ASP A 120 4.51 -7.93 -19.74
C ASP A 120 4.56 -8.26 -18.24
N TYR A 121 3.55 -8.98 -17.75
CA TYR A 121 3.50 -9.36 -16.34
C TYR A 121 4.53 -10.43 -15.96
N ALA A 122 5.07 -11.20 -16.90
CA ALA A 122 6.18 -12.10 -16.60
C ALA A 122 7.43 -11.29 -16.22
N GLU A 123 7.69 -10.21 -16.94
CA GLU A 123 8.77 -9.27 -16.62
C GLU A 123 8.50 -8.56 -15.29
N PHE A 124 7.27 -8.11 -15.07
CA PHE A 124 6.85 -7.50 -13.80
C PHE A 124 7.17 -8.43 -12.62
N ASP A 125 6.74 -9.69 -12.71
CA ASP A 125 6.96 -10.68 -11.65
C ASP A 125 8.46 -10.89 -11.38
N ARG A 126 9.25 -10.95 -12.43
CA ARG A 126 10.70 -11.14 -12.33
C ARG A 126 11.37 -9.98 -11.59
N VAL A 127 10.98 -8.75 -11.90
CA VAL A 127 11.50 -7.54 -11.25
C VAL A 127 11.08 -7.49 -9.78
N MET A 128 9.80 -7.79 -9.50
CA MET A 128 9.29 -7.81 -8.12
C MET A 128 10.07 -8.81 -7.27
N ALA A 129 10.33 -10.00 -7.81
CA ALA A 129 11.09 -11.03 -7.10
C ALA A 129 12.55 -10.63 -6.91
N ALA A 130 13.20 -10.10 -7.95
CA ALA A 130 14.60 -9.67 -7.91
C ALA A 130 14.82 -8.56 -6.89
N GLU A 131 13.90 -7.62 -6.81
CA GLU A 131 13.94 -6.49 -5.87
C GLU A 131 13.34 -6.83 -4.51
N ARG A 132 12.91 -8.06 -4.31
CA ARG A 132 12.29 -8.57 -3.08
C ARG A 132 11.22 -7.63 -2.55
N ARG A 133 10.31 -7.22 -3.43
CA ARG A 133 9.25 -6.29 -3.10
C ARG A 133 8.23 -6.92 -2.15
N ALA A 134 7.71 -6.08 -1.25
CA ALA A 134 6.65 -6.46 -0.32
C ALA A 134 5.39 -5.64 -0.59
N ALA A 135 4.24 -6.26 -0.38
CA ALA A 135 2.99 -5.54 -0.27
C ALA A 135 2.88 -4.98 1.15
N VAL A 136 2.51 -3.71 1.25
CA VAL A 136 2.19 -3.05 2.51
C VAL A 136 0.68 -2.95 2.57
N LEU A 137 0.08 -3.66 3.52
CA LEU A 137 -1.37 -3.77 3.67
C LEU A 137 -1.82 -2.94 4.86
N VAL A 138 -2.66 -1.94 4.61
CA VAL A 138 -3.09 -0.98 5.63
C VAL A 138 -4.55 -1.21 5.96
N THR A 139 -4.81 -1.74 7.14
CA THR A 139 -6.18 -1.87 7.67
C THR A 139 -6.58 -0.53 8.28
N PRO A 140 -7.64 0.12 7.74
CA PRO A 140 -8.04 1.44 8.23
C PRO A 140 -8.50 1.41 9.67
N THR A 141 -8.05 2.39 10.46
CA THR A 141 -8.58 2.68 11.78
C THR A 141 -9.39 3.97 11.78
N ARG A 142 -9.06 4.88 10.86
CA ARG A 142 -9.78 6.15 10.70
C ARG A 142 -9.69 6.61 9.25
N ILE A 143 -10.82 7.04 8.69
CA ILE A 143 -10.88 7.57 7.32
C ILE A 143 -11.59 8.92 7.37
N TYR A 144 -11.01 9.91 6.71
CA TYR A 144 -11.64 11.23 6.59
C TYR A 144 -11.25 11.89 5.27
N GLN A 145 -12.08 12.87 4.87
CA GLN A 145 -11.91 13.57 3.59
C GLN A 145 -12.34 15.02 3.75
N ASN A 146 -11.97 15.85 2.79
CA ASN A 146 -12.44 17.23 2.79
C ASN A 146 -13.96 17.27 2.52
N PRO A 147 -14.65 18.27 3.07
CA PRO A 147 -16.10 18.42 2.89
C PRO A 147 -16.51 18.71 1.44
#